data_185eb41a236b0ad12ce0cf755cecad3a
#
_entry.id   185eb41a236b0ad12ce0cf755cecad3a
#
_cell.length_a   1.000
_cell.length_b   1.000
_cell.length_c   1.000
_cell.angle_alpha   90.00
_cell.angle_beta   90.00
_cell.angle_gamma   90.00
#
_symmetry.space_group_name_H-M   'P 1'
#
loop_
_entity.id
_entity.type
_entity.pdbx_description
1 polymer ?
#
loop_
_entity_poly.entity_id
_entity_poly.type
_entity_poly.pdbx_seq_one_letter_code
_entity_poly.pdbx_strand_id
1 'polypeptide(L)'
;MKKLQMFTAGLCLLTVVSCQTKQGTGTLVGTGAGAVIGGIVGNLIGKNTKGTAIGAAVGAAVGAGAGTLIGRHMDKVAEEAASNVNNAKVETVTDANGLPCVKLTFASGLLFATNKSDLSSGAMSDLSRTATVLKGNTDCDVAIIGHTDKSGNDNINIPLSQRRAESVANYLKAQGVSYGQIRSIQGVGSSQPVPGHENNVKDAANRRVEVYLYASEAMIKKAEAGRLN
;
A
#
# COMPACT_ATOMS: atom_id res chain seq x y z
N MET A 1 -0.29 53.97 -46.70
CA MET A 1 -0.39 52.58 -47.15
C MET A 1 0.50 51.73 -46.24
N LYS A 2 -0.06 51.21 -45.12
CA LYS A 2 0.65 50.36 -44.17
C LYS A 2 -0.06 49.00 -44.17
N LYS A 3 0.64 47.95 -44.57
CA LYS A 3 0.14 46.58 -44.64
C LYS A 3 0.06 46.00 -43.22
N LEU A 4 -1.13 45.61 -42.82
CA LEU A 4 -1.43 44.92 -41.57
C LEU A 4 -1.19 43.41 -41.76
N GLN A 5 -0.21 42.83 -41.15
CA GLN A 5 0.04 41.40 -41.16
C GLN A 5 -0.72 40.78 -39.98
N MET A 6 -1.73 39.95 -40.31
CA MET A 6 -2.44 39.11 -39.36
C MET A 6 -1.59 37.89 -39.00
N PHE A 7 -1.21 37.78 -37.74
CA PHE A 7 -0.67 36.54 -37.18
C PHE A 7 -1.83 35.62 -36.78
N THR A 8 -2.01 34.54 -37.51
CA THR A 8 -2.90 33.45 -37.10
C THR A 8 -2.16 32.54 -36.13
N ALA A 9 -2.56 32.58 -34.84
CA ALA A 9 -2.09 31.63 -33.82
C ALA A 9 -2.79 30.29 -34.06
N GLY A 10 -2.03 29.30 -34.52
CA GLY A 10 -2.50 27.91 -34.63
C GLY A 10 -2.66 27.25 -33.27
N LEU A 11 -3.92 27.00 -32.91
CA LEU A 11 -4.28 26.23 -31.73
C LEU A 11 -4.06 24.73 -32.04
N CYS A 12 -2.95 24.14 -31.58
CA CYS A 12 -2.71 22.71 -31.65
C CYS A 12 -3.58 22.00 -30.61
N LEU A 13 -4.70 21.42 -31.07
CA LEU A 13 -5.51 20.51 -30.28
C LEU A 13 -4.81 19.16 -30.20
N LEU A 14 -4.17 18.87 -29.07
CA LEU A 14 -3.62 17.55 -28.78
C LEU A 14 -4.77 16.61 -28.45
N THR A 15 -5.23 15.84 -29.42
CA THR A 15 -6.14 14.72 -29.19
C THR A 15 -5.33 13.56 -28.62
N VAL A 16 -5.50 13.28 -27.33
CA VAL A 16 -5.03 12.04 -26.71
C VAL A 16 -5.88 10.89 -27.23
N VAL A 17 -5.33 10.13 -28.17
CA VAL A 17 -5.90 8.86 -28.62
C VAL A 17 -5.68 7.85 -27.50
N SER A 18 -6.74 7.55 -26.76
CA SER A 18 -6.80 6.45 -25.82
C SER A 18 -6.83 5.14 -26.60
N CYS A 19 -5.73 4.42 -26.68
CA CYS A 19 -5.71 3.03 -27.13
C CYS A 19 -6.33 2.14 -26.08
N GLN A 20 -7.59 1.76 -26.28
CA GLN A 20 -8.22 0.67 -25.53
C GLN A 20 -7.65 -0.66 -26.01
N THR A 21 -6.74 -1.25 -25.24
CA THR A 21 -6.41 -2.67 -25.36
C THR A 21 -7.40 -3.47 -24.51
N LYS A 22 -8.27 -4.22 -25.18
CA LYS A 22 -9.10 -5.25 -24.56
C LYS A 22 -8.21 -6.41 -24.15
N GLN A 23 -7.89 -6.52 -22.85
CA GLN A 23 -7.60 -7.82 -22.22
C GLN A 23 -7.77 -7.70 -20.70
N GLY A 24 -8.62 -8.55 -20.13
CA GLY A 24 -8.69 -8.86 -18.72
C GLY A 24 -9.54 -7.88 -17.90
N THR A 25 -10.70 -8.33 -17.49
CA THR A 25 -11.52 -7.80 -16.40
C THR A 25 -10.71 -7.75 -15.09
N GLY A 26 -9.93 -6.69 -14.91
CA GLY A 26 -9.22 -6.34 -13.70
C GLY A 26 -9.49 -4.88 -13.42
N THR A 27 -10.51 -4.64 -12.70
CA THR A 27 -10.97 -3.47 -11.95
C THR A 27 -10.10 -2.23 -12.04
N LEU A 28 -10.47 -1.33 -12.94
CA LEU A 28 -10.22 0.09 -12.82
C LEU A 28 -10.98 0.61 -11.57
N VAL A 29 -10.37 0.57 -10.42
CA VAL A 29 -10.78 1.40 -9.30
C VAL A 29 -9.99 2.68 -9.37
N GLY A 30 -10.71 3.71 -9.78
CA GLY A 30 -10.25 4.99 -10.18
C GLY A 30 -9.37 5.73 -9.19
N THR A 31 -8.65 6.62 -9.76
CA THR A 31 -7.92 7.82 -9.35
C THR A 31 -8.31 8.56 -8.06
N GLY A 32 -9.40 8.17 -7.37
CA GLY A 32 -9.80 8.75 -6.08
C GLY A 32 -9.27 8.00 -4.85
N ALA A 33 -9.09 6.66 -4.95
CA ALA A 33 -8.60 5.86 -3.82
C ALA A 33 -7.08 5.95 -3.64
N GLY A 34 -6.33 6.15 -4.71
CA GLY A 34 -4.87 6.29 -4.66
C GLY A 34 -4.39 7.51 -3.87
N ALA A 35 -5.11 8.64 -3.96
CA ALA A 35 -4.75 9.86 -3.22
C ALA A 35 -4.93 9.71 -1.70
N VAL A 36 -5.94 8.97 -1.26
CA VAL A 36 -6.20 8.75 0.17
C VAL A 36 -5.18 7.77 0.76
N ILE A 37 -4.81 6.74 0.03
CA ILE A 37 -3.82 5.75 0.48
C ILE A 37 -2.41 6.35 0.42
N GLY A 38 -2.09 7.14 -0.59
CA GLY A 38 -0.82 7.87 -0.69
C GLY A 38 -0.59 8.79 0.51
N GLY A 39 -1.61 9.50 0.99
CA GLY A 39 -1.55 10.32 2.20
C GLY A 39 -1.29 9.50 3.47
N ILE A 40 -1.86 8.30 3.58
CA ILE A 40 -1.71 7.42 4.74
C ILE A 40 -0.34 6.77 4.75
N VAL A 41 0.02 6.07 3.71
CA VAL A 41 1.30 5.35 3.61
C VAL A 41 2.46 6.35 3.60
N GLY A 42 2.35 7.47 2.90
CA GLY A 42 3.37 8.50 2.85
C GLY A 42 3.57 9.22 4.19
N ASN A 43 2.50 9.55 4.90
CA ASN A 43 2.59 10.19 6.22
C ASN A 43 3.06 9.21 7.32
N LEU A 44 2.79 7.93 7.16
CA LEU A 44 3.20 6.89 8.10
C LEU A 44 4.65 6.43 7.87
N ILE A 45 5.07 6.35 6.61
CA ILE A 45 6.45 6.01 6.23
C ILE A 45 7.35 7.23 6.38
N GLY A 46 6.82 8.44 6.18
CA GLY A 46 7.55 9.70 6.19
C GLY A 46 7.76 10.40 7.55
N LYS A 47 7.15 9.92 8.63
CA LYS A 47 7.23 10.60 9.96
C LYS A 47 8.60 10.58 10.62
N ASN A 48 9.52 9.74 10.19
CA ASN A 48 10.93 9.87 10.55
C ASN A 48 11.61 10.79 9.52
N THR A 49 12.29 11.82 9.99
CA THR A 49 12.99 12.84 9.19
C THR A 49 13.87 12.28 8.06
N LYS A 50 14.31 11.04 8.15
CA LYS A 50 15.01 10.31 7.07
C LYS A 50 14.04 9.73 6.04
N GLY A 51 12.84 9.28 6.43
CA GLY A 51 11.83 8.73 5.52
C GLY A 51 11.13 9.79 4.68
N THR A 52 10.91 11.00 5.23
CA THR A 52 10.32 12.14 4.49
C THR A 52 11.26 12.66 3.40
N ALA A 53 12.57 12.66 3.67
CA ALA A 53 13.57 13.07 2.68
C ALA A 53 13.69 12.05 1.55
N ILE A 54 13.58 10.75 1.85
CA ILE A 54 13.60 9.68 0.84
C ILE A 54 12.30 9.73 0.02
N GLY A 55 11.13 9.92 0.64
CA GLY A 55 9.86 10.01 -0.05
C GLY A 55 9.79 11.20 -1.01
N ALA A 56 10.24 12.38 -0.60
CA ALA A 56 10.25 13.58 -1.43
C ALA A 56 11.29 13.53 -2.56
N ALA A 57 12.44 12.89 -2.32
CA ALA A 57 13.49 12.75 -3.33
C ALA A 57 13.14 11.69 -4.39
N VAL A 58 12.43 10.64 -4.01
CA VAL A 58 12.07 9.52 -4.90
C VAL A 58 10.90 9.89 -5.82
N GLY A 59 9.88 10.60 -5.34
CA GLY A 59 8.72 10.98 -6.16
C GLY A 59 9.04 11.92 -7.32
N ALA A 60 10.12 12.72 -7.20
CA ALA A 60 10.55 13.65 -8.24
C ALA A 60 11.65 13.08 -9.16
N ALA A 61 12.31 11.98 -8.78
CA ALA A 61 13.55 11.52 -9.42
C ALA A 61 13.48 10.11 -10.03
N VAL A 62 12.43 9.32 -9.78
CA VAL A 62 12.33 8.00 -10.41
C VAL A 62 12.01 8.20 -11.89
N GLY A 63 13.02 8.14 -12.75
CA GLY A 63 12.84 8.24 -14.20
C GLY A 63 11.83 7.21 -14.71
N ALA A 64 11.14 7.51 -15.79
CA ALA A 64 10.08 6.68 -16.36
C ALA A 64 10.47 5.20 -16.54
N GLY A 65 11.75 4.91 -16.81
CA GLY A 65 12.29 3.55 -16.92
C GLY A 65 12.31 2.81 -15.58
N ALA A 66 12.77 3.43 -14.51
CA ALA A 66 12.84 2.81 -13.19
C ALA A 66 11.45 2.55 -12.60
N GLY A 67 10.50 3.49 -12.76
CA GLY A 67 9.11 3.32 -12.37
C GLY A 67 8.45 2.11 -13.05
N THR A 68 8.73 1.89 -14.33
CA THR A 68 8.22 0.74 -15.09
C THR A 68 8.79 -0.57 -14.56
N LEU A 69 10.10 -0.62 -14.21
CA LEU A 69 10.73 -1.82 -13.65
C LEU A 69 10.15 -2.14 -12.27
N ILE A 70 10.00 -1.14 -11.41
CA ILE A 70 9.35 -1.30 -10.10
C ILE A 70 7.90 -1.79 -10.28
N GLY A 71 7.15 -1.20 -11.22
CA GLY A 71 5.78 -1.60 -11.52
C GLY A 71 5.67 -3.09 -11.85
N ARG A 72 6.47 -3.56 -12.80
CA ARG A 72 6.48 -4.99 -13.18
C ARG A 72 6.89 -5.92 -12.03
N HIS A 73 7.83 -5.49 -11.20
CA HIS A 73 8.24 -6.25 -10.03
C HIS A 73 7.10 -6.32 -9.00
N MET A 74 6.45 -5.21 -8.71
CA MET A 74 5.33 -5.16 -7.77
C MET A 74 4.09 -5.91 -8.28
N ASP A 75 3.87 -5.96 -9.59
CA ASP A 75 2.81 -6.80 -10.18
C ASP A 75 3.06 -8.29 -9.92
N LYS A 76 4.31 -8.77 -10.07
CA LYS A 76 4.70 -10.15 -9.72
C LYS A 76 4.49 -10.42 -8.22
N VAL A 77 4.86 -9.48 -7.36
CA VAL A 77 4.65 -9.58 -5.90
C VAL A 77 3.16 -9.66 -5.56
N ALA A 78 2.32 -8.88 -6.24
CA ALA A 78 0.87 -8.93 -6.07
C ALA A 78 0.28 -10.28 -6.50
N GLU A 79 0.72 -10.81 -7.63
CA GLU A 79 0.30 -12.12 -8.13
C GLU A 79 0.74 -13.25 -7.20
N GLU A 80 1.99 -13.21 -6.71
CA GLU A 80 2.51 -14.16 -5.72
C GLU A 80 1.70 -14.10 -4.42
N ALA A 81 1.41 -12.91 -3.92
CA ALA A 81 0.61 -12.71 -2.72
C ALA A 81 -0.83 -13.24 -2.91
N ALA A 82 -1.47 -12.91 -4.04
CA ALA A 82 -2.83 -13.37 -4.36
C ALA A 82 -2.92 -14.90 -4.51
N SER A 83 -1.87 -15.53 -5.01
CA SER A 83 -1.82 -16.99 -5.19
C SER A 83 -1.57 -17.74 -3.87
N ASN A 84 -0.84 -17.14 -2.94
CA ASN A 84 -0.42 -17.79 -1.71
C ASN A 84 -1.31 -17.48 -0.50
N VAL A 85 -1.92 -16.29 -0.42
CA VAL A 85 -2.67 -15.83 0.76
C VAL A 85 -4.17 -15.89 0.50
N ASN A 86 -4.87 -16.84 1.14
CA ASN A 86 -6.27 -17.14 0.81
C ASN A 86 -7.29 -16.18 1.44
N ASN A 87 -7.05 -15.70 2.66
CA ASN A 87 -8.01 -14.93 3.44
C ASN A 87 -7.62 -13.44 3.57
N ALA A 88 -6.82 -12.94 2.65
CA ALA A 88 -6.54 -11.52 2.49
C ALA A 88 -7.08 -11.01 1.15
N LYS A 89 -7.61 -9.79 1.15
CA LYS A 89 -7.82 -9.06 -0.10
C LYS A 89 -6.49 -8.47 -0.53
N VAL A 90 -6.00 -8.84 -1.72
CA VAL A 90 -4.78 -8.31 -2.30
C VAL A 90 -5.12 -7.25 -3.33
N GLU A 91 -4.53 -6.08 -3.22
CA GLU A 91 -4.76 -4.93 -4.11
C GLU A 91 -3.42 -4.26 -4.43
N THR A 92 -3.22 -3.88 -5.69
CA THR A 92 -2.15 -2.95 -6.05
C THR A 92 -2.67 -1.53 -5.88
N VAL A 93 -1.96 -0.72 -5.10
CA VAL A 93 -2.28 0.68 -4.82
C VAL A 93 -1.06 1.54 -5.08
N THR A 94 -1.23 2.86 -5.12
CA THR A 94 -0.11 3.78 -5.34
C THR A 94 0.31 4.40 -4.00
N ASP A 95 1.60 4.41 -3.72
CA ASP A 95 2.16 5.07 -2.54
C ASP A 95 2.23 6.60 -2.71
N ALA A 96 2.70 7.31 -1.67
CA ALA A 96 2.82 8.77 -1.70
C ALA A 96 3.82 9.29 -2.74
N ASN A 97 4.69 8.43 -3.25
CA ASN A 97 5.71 8.78 -4.24
C ASN A 97 5.25 8.46 -5.67
N GLY A 98 4.01 7.99 -5.83
CA GLY A 98 3.48 7.57 -7.12
C GLY A 98 3.95 6.19 -7.56
N LEU A 99 4.62 5.43 -6.68
CA LEU A 99 5.07 4.07 -6.97
C LEU A 99 4.00 3.04 -6.60
N PRO A 100 3.85 1.95 -7.37
CA PRO A 100 2.95 0.87 -7.02
C PRO A 100 3.41 0.16 -5.76
N CYS A 101 2.47 -0.17 -4.89
CA CYS A 101 2.68 -1.01 -3.72
C CYS A 101 1.56 -2.06 -3.59
N VAL A 102 1.85 -3.17 -2.95
CA VAL A 102 0.89 -4.25 -2.72
C VAL A 102 0.30 -4.11 -1.33
N LYS A 103 -1.03 -4.06 -1.25
CA LYS A 103 -1.77 -4.01 0.01
C LYS A 103 -2.51 -5.32 0.24
N LEU A 104 -2.23 -5.99 1.35
CA LEU A 104 -2.98 -7.13 1.84
C LEU A 104 -3.88 -6.66 2.98
N THR A 105 -5.18 -6.85 2.83
CA THR A 105 -6.18 -6.49 3.85
C THR A 105 -6.74 -7.74 4.49
N PHE A 106 -6.54 -7.88 5.80
CA PHE A 106 -7.07 -8.96 6.63
C PHE A 106 -8.21 -8.44 7.49
N ALA A 107 -9.38 -9.08 7.44
CA ALA A 107 -10.46 -8.77 8.36
C ALA A 107 -10.07 -9.17 9.80
N SER A 108 -10.24 -8.23 10.76
CA SER A 108 -9.86 -8.52 12.17
C SER A 108 -10.60 -9.70 12.78
N GLY A 109 -11.82 -9.98 12.32
CA GLY A 109 -12.58 -11.13 12.81
C GLY A 109 -11.97 -12.49 12.44
N LEU A 110 -11.15 -12.53 11.37
CA LEU A 110 -10.37 -13.72 11.01
C LEU A 110 -9.09 -13.82 11.83
N LEU A 111 -8.47 -12.67 12.14
CA LEU A 111 -7.20 -12.61 12.84
C LEU A 111 -7.36 -12.78 14.36
N PHE A 112 -8.39 -12.17 14.96
CA PHE A 112 -8.52 -12.01 16.41
C PHE A 112 -9.93 -12.27 16.89
N ALA A 113 -10.07 -12.78 18.10
CA ALA A 113 -11.34 -12.77 18.83
C ALA A 113 -11.75 -11.31 19.19
N THR A 114 -13.03 -11.11 19.52
CA THR A 114 -13.56 -9.79 19.90
C THR A 114 -12.77 -9.18 21.04
N ASN A 115 -12.34 -7.93 20.89
CA ASN A 115 -11.52 -7.15 21.84
C ASN A 115 -10.17 -7.80 22.20
N LYS A 116 -9.71 -8.81 21.46
CA LYS A 116 -8.41 -9.47 21.62
C LYS A 116 -7.43 -9.03 20.54
N SER A 117 -6.15 -9.27 20.82
CA SER A 117 -5.03 -9.11 19.91
C SER A 117 -4.22 -10.40 19.72
N ASP A 118 -4.63 -11.49 20.39
CA ASP A 118 -4.01 -12.80 20.20
C ASP A 118 -4.47 -13.39 18.87
N LEU A 119 -3.52 -13.88 18.07
CA LEU A 119 -3.80 -14.43 16.75
C LEU A 119 -4.54 -15.77 16.85
N SER A 120 -5.55 -15.95 16.02
CA SER A 120 -6.22 -17.25 15.85
C SER A 120 -5.31 -18.24 15.10
N SER A 121 -5.58 -19.53 15.21
CA SER A 121 -4.84 -20.57 14.46
C SER A 121 -4.98 -20.41 12.94
N GLY A 122 -6.17 -20.01 12.47
CA GLY A 122 -6.40 -19.71 11.04
C GLY A 122 -5.56 -18.51 10.57
N ALA A 123 -5.51 -17.46 11.39
CA ALA A 123 -4.67 -16.29 11.12
C ALA A 123 -3.18 -16.65 11.00
N MET A 124 -2.69 -17.52 11.89
CA MET A 124 -1.30 -17.97 11.87
C MET A 124 -0.94 -18.67 10.53
N SER A 125 -1.87 -19.47 9.99
CA SER A 125 -1.68 -20.11 8.68
C SER A 125 -1.55 -19.09 7.55
N ASP A 126 -2.44 -18.11 7.48
CA ASP A 126 -2.41 -17.07 6.43
C ASP A 126 -1.18 -16.15 6.57
N LEU A 127 -0.82 -15.80 7.80
CA LEU A 127 0.37 -15.01 8.08
C LEU A 127 1.67 -15.79 7.81
N SER A 128 1.71 -17.11 7.99
CA SER A 128 2.86 -17.94 7.57
C SER A 128 3.06 -17.89 6.05
N ARG A 129 1.98 -17.93 5.27
CA ARG A 129 2.02 -17.77 3.82
C ARG A 129 2.47 -16.36 3.42
N THR A 130 1.94 -15.35 4.11
CA THR A 130 2.39 -13.96 3.94
C THR A 130 3.89 -13.84 4.23
N ALA A 131 4.39 -14.46 5.30
CA ALA A 131 5.82 -14.46 5.61
C ALA A 131 6.65 -15.11 4.51
N THR A 132 6.14 -16.14 3.81
CA THR A 132 6.83 -16.75 2.68
C THR A 132 6.97 -15.76 1.52
N VAL A 133 5.91 -15.03 1.18
CA VAL A 133 5.95 -13.96 0.16
C VAL A 133 6.97 -12.88 0.56
N LEU A 134 6.94 -12.43 1.81
CA LEU A 134 7.86 -11.39 2.31
C LEU A 134 9.33 -11.83 2.27
N LYS A 135 9.62 -13.08 2.60
CA LYS A 135 10.97 -13.66 2.52
C LYS A 135 11.48 -13.83 1.09
N GLY A 136 10.58 -14.06 0.14
CA GLY A 136 10.89 -14.09 -1.29
C GLY A 136 11.20 -12.71 -1.87
N ASN A 137 10.65 -11.65 -1.26
CA ASN A 137 10.69 -10.27 -1.75
C ASN A 137 11.40 -9.35 -0.74
N THR A 138 12.67 -9.64 -0.44
CA THR A 138 13.46 -8.92 0.59
C THR A 138 13.83 -7.49 0.22
N ASP A 139 13.63 -7.10 -1.02
CA ASP A 139 13.80 -5.74 -1.52
C ASP A 139 12.51 -4.89 -1.41
N CYS A 140 11.43 -5.47 -0.91
CA CYS A 140 10.26 -4.72 -0.45
C CYS A 140 10.40 -4.36 1.03
N ASP A 141 10.11 -3.10 1.37
CA ASP A 141 9.85 -2.67 2.75
C ASP A 141 8.38 -2.94 3.11
N VAL A 142 8.09 -3.12 4.41
CA VAL A 142 6.78 -3.50 4.93
C VAL A 142 6.27 -2.50 5.94
N ALA A 143 5.00 -2.11 5.80
CA ALA A 143 4.24 -1.37 6.82
C ALA A 143 3.00 -2.16 7.24
N ILE A 144 2.69 -2.17 8.54
CA ILE A 144 1.55 -2.88 9.11
C ILE A 144 0.68 -1.89 9.86
N ILE A 145 -0.60 -1.80 9.50
CA ILE A 145 -1.53 -0.83 10.04
C ILE A 145 -2.77 -1.53 10.58
N GLY A 146 -3.06 -1.31 11.87
CA GLY A 146 -4.26 -1.81 12.51
C GLY A 146 -5.37 -0.76 12.55
N HIS A 147 -6.60 -1.19 12.31
CA HIS A 147 -7.80 -0.36 12.30
C HIS A 147 -8.90 -0.95 13.18
N THR A 148 -9.78 -0.08 13.69
CA THR A 148 -11.03 -0.45 14.37
C THR A 148 -12.21 0.22 13.67
N ASP A 149 -13.42 -0.22 14.01
CA ASP A 149 -14.62 0.58 13.76
C ASP A 149 -14.76 1.69 14.82
N LYS A 150 -15.84 2.46 14.72
CA LYS A 150 -16.15 3.57 15.64
C LYS A 150 -16.85 3.12 16.93
N SER A 151 -17.02 1.81 17.17
CA SER A 151 -17.64 1.29 18.39
C SER A 151 -16.70 1.37 19.58
N GLY A 152 -16.50 2.51 20.12
CA GLY A 152 -15.56 2.79 21.20
C GLY A 152 -15.04 4.21 21.08
N ASN A 153 -14.08 4.54 21.91
CA ASN A 153 -13.38 5.82 21.84
C ASN A 153 -11.90 5.63 21.50
N ASP A 154 -11.19 6.70 21.21
CA ASP A 154 -9.79 6.65 20.80
C ASP A 154 -8.86 6.06 21.87
N ASN A 155 -9.20 6.26 23.18
CA ASN A 155 -8.43 5.67 24.28
C ASN A 155 -8.46 4.13 24.28
N ILE A 156 -9.47 3.52 23.66
CA ILE A 156 -9.62 2.07 23.50
C ILE A 156 -9.14 1.64 22.10
N ASN A 157 -9.58 2.34 21.07
CA ASN A 157 -9.40 1.94 19.68
C ASN A 157 -7.94 2.06 19.21
N ILE A 158 -7.25 3.14 19.58
CA ILE A 158 -5.85 3.34 19.19
C ILE A 158 -4.96 2.27 19.82
N PRO A 159 -4.97 2.02 21.14
CA PRO A 159 -4.15 0.94 21.72
C PRO A 159 -4.52 -0.47 21.23
N LEU A 160 -5.81 -0.73 20.98
CA LEU A 160 -6.25 -2.03 20.47
C LEU A 160 -5.72 -2.29 19.06
N SER A 161 -5.86 -1.31 18.17
CA SER A 161 -5.36 -1.41 16.79
C SER A 161 -3.83 -1.50 16.74
N GLN A 162 -3.12 -0.80 17.64
CA GLN A 162 -1.67 -0.90 17.79
C GLN A 162 -1.24 -2.32 18.22
N ARG A 163 -1.81 -2.86 19.28
CA ARG A 163 -1.50 -4.24 19.71
C ARG A 163 -1.78 -5.28 18.62
N ARG A 164 -2.83 -5.11 17.83
CA ARG A 164 -3.15 -5.99 16.70
C ARG A 164 -2.10 -5.93 15.60
N ALA A 165 -1.67 -4.74 15.22
CA ALA A 165 -0.57 -4.56 14.25
C ALA A 165 0.74 -5.16 14.77
N GLU A 166 1.04 -4.98 16.06
CA GLU A 166 2.21 -5.58 16.72
C GLU A 166 2.15 -7.11 16.76
N SER A 167 0.99 -7.70 17.01
CA SER A 167 0.83 -9.16 17.00
C SER A 167 1.11 -9.75 15.63
N VAL A 168 0.62 -9.10 14.56
CA VAL A 168 0.92 -9.50 13.19
C VAL A 168 2.42 -9.36 12.91
N ALA A 169 3.02 -8.22 13.23
CA ALA A 169 4.44 -7.96 13.02
C ALA A 169 5.34 -8.98 13.74
N ASN A 170 5.02 -9.25 15.01
CA ASN A 170 5.79 -10.19 15.82
C ASN A 170 5.69 -11.61 15.28
N TYR A 171 4.50 -12.02 14.81
CA TYR A 171 4.34 -13.32 14.18
C TYR A 171 5.13 -13.43 12.87
N LEU A 172 5.07 -12.43 11.98
CA LEU A 172 5.86 -12.40 10.74
C LEU A 172 7.35 -12.50 11.02
N LYS A 173 7.86 -11.76 12.02
CA LYS A 173 9.26 -11.85 12.48
C LYS A 173 9.59 -13.26 13.01
N ALA A 174 8.71 -13.87 13.78
CA ALA A 174 8.87 -15.24 14.27
C ALA A 174 8.90 -16.28 13.13
N GLN A 175 8.23 -15.98 11.98
CA GLN A 175 8.31 -16.78 10.77
C GLN A 175 9.55 -16.47 9.88
N GLY A 176 10.48 -15.66 10.38
CA GLY A 176 11.75 -15.38 9.72
C GLY A 176 11.76 -14.17 8.78
N VAL A 177 10.71 -13.33 8.80
CA VAL A 177 10.76 -12.03 8.10
C VAL A 177 11.77 -11.12 8.79
N SER A 178 12.65 -10.49 8.01
CA SER A 178 13.72 -9.63 8.55
C SER A 178 13.15 -8.45 9.36
N TYR A 179 13.75 -8.18 10.50
CA TYR A 179 13.43 -6.99 11.30
C TYR A 179 13.64 -5.68 10.52
N GLY A 180 14.64 -5.63 9.66
CA GLY A 180 14.93 -4.47 8.81
C GLY A 180 13.93 -4.25 7.69
N GLN A 181 13.18 -5.27 7.31
CA GLN A 181 12.14 -5.19 6.28
C GLN A 181 10.85 -4.54 6.83
N ILE A 182 10.51 -4.77 8.10
CA ILE A 182 9.32 -4.18 8.72
C ILE A 182 9.65 -2.79 9.24
N ARG A 183 9.29 -1.76 8.46
CA ARG A 183 9.64 -0.36 8.71
C ARG A 183 8.64 0.38 9.58
N SER A 184 7.38 0.01 9.53
CA SER A 184 6.32 0.70 10.27
C SER A 184 5.31 -0.27 10.83
N ILE A 185 4.92 -0.04 12.09
CA ILE A 185 3.86 -0.78 12.79
C ILE A 185 3.01 0.27 13.50
N GLN A 186 1.75 0.43 13.10
CA GLN A 186 0.88 1.48 13.64
C GLN A 186 -0.54 1.01 13.87
N GLY A 187 -1.14 1.52 14.95
CA GLY A 187 -2.58 1.47 15.21
C GLY A 187 -3.17 2.86 15.04
N VAL A 188 -4.12 2.99 14.14
CA VAL A 188 -4.78 4.27 13.82
C VAL A 188 -6.20 4.36 14.37
N GLY A 189 -6.63 3.37 15.15
CA GLY A 189 -8.00 3.32 15.68
C GLY A 189 -9.03 3.39 14.56
N SER A 190 -10.06 4.22 14.76
CA SER A 190 -11.16 4.42 13.81
C SER A 190 -10.97 5.64 12.87
N SER A 191 -9.78 6.26 12.87
CA SER A 191 -9.54 7.51 12.13
C SER A 191 -9.50 7.34 10.61
N GLN A 192 -9.40 6.09 10.11
CA GLN A 192 -9.25 5.78 8.70
C GLN A 192 -10.25 4.70 8.28
N PRO A 193 -11.53 5.04 8.15
CA PRO A 193 -12.55 4.10 7.68
C PRO A 193 -12.34 3.72 6.22
N VAL A 194 -12.87 2.57 5.84
CA VAL A 194 -12.95 2.17 4.43
C VAL A 194 -13.89 3.13 3.69
N PRO A 195 -13.55 3.57 2.47
CA PRO A 195 -14.43 4.40 1.65
C PRO A 195 -15.84 3.80 1.50
N GLY A 196 -16.86 4.60 1.78
CA GLY A 196 -18.27 4.16 1.82
C GLY A 196 -18.72 3.56 3.16
N HIS A 197 -17.82 3.41 4.12
CA HIS A 197 -18.08 2.86 5.46
C HIS A 197 -17.84 3.88 6.60
N GLU A 198 -17.71 5.17 6.25
CA GLU A 198 -17.32 6.23 7.19
C GLU A 198 -18.36 6.48 8.27
N ASN A 199 -19.63 6.29 7.96
CA ASN A 199 -20.75 6.64 8.83
C ASN A 199 -21.21 5.49 9.75
N ASN A 200 -20.70 4.29 9.52
CA ASN A 200 -21.09 3.11 10.28
C ASN A 200 -20.31 3.03 11.61
N VAL A 201 -21.03 3.06 12.72
CA VAL A 201 -20.40 2.95 14.07
C VAL A 201 -19.82 1.54 14.29
N LYS A 202 -20.60 0.49 13.96
CA LYS A 202 -20.18 -0.91 14.05
C LYS A 202 -20.04 -1.47 12.63
N ASP A 203 -18.82 -1.56 12.14
CA ASP A 203 -18.58 -2.04 10.78
C ASP A 203 -17.42 -3.04 10.72
N ALA A 204 -17.72 -4.23 10.22
CA ALA A 204 -16.72 -5.28 10.06
C ALA A 204 -15.62 -4.91 9.06
N ALA A 205 -15.94 -4.13 8.01
CA ALA A 205 -14.96 -3.70 7.01
C ALA A 205 -13.90 -2.77 7.61
N ASN A 206 -14.30 -1.94 8.59
CA ASN A 206 -13.39 -1.02 9.28
C ASN A 206 -12.48 -1.75 10.27
N ARG A 207 -12.89 -2.91 10.81
CA ARG A 207 -12.07 -3.73 11.69
C ARG A 207 -11.14 -4.61 10.86
N ARG A 208 -9.93 -4.13 10.58
CA ARG A 208 -8.97 -4.79 9.70
C ARG A 208 -7.52 -4.55 10.12
N VAL A 209 -6.62 -5.36 9.58
CA VAL A 209 -5.18 -5.08 9.56
C VAL A 209 -4.74 -5.07 8.10
N GLU A 210 -4.00 -4.05 7.73
CA GLU A 210 -3.42 -3.88 6.41
C GLU A 210 -1.92 -4.11 6.47
N VAL A 211 -1.39 -4.90 5.55
CA VAL A 211 0.05 -5.12 5.35
C VAL A 211 0.41 -4.58 3.98
N TYR A 212 1.28 -3.58 3.95
CA TYR A 212 1.76 -2.94 2.73
C TYR A 212 3.16 -3.41 2.41
N LEU A 213 3.37 -3.84 1.16
CA LEU A 213 4.69 -4.10 0.58
C LEU A 213 4.98 -2.99 -0.42
N TYR A 214 6.06 -2.28 -0.25
CA TYR A 214 6.42 -1.15 -1.10
C TYR A 214 7.92 -1.16 -1.42
N ALA A 215 8.32 -0.45 -2.49
CA ALA A 215 9.69 -0.43 -2.93
C ALA A 215 10.62 0.14 -1.85
N SER A 216 11.64 -0.64 -1.45
CA SER A 216 12.70 -0.15 -0.58
C SER A 216 13.66 0.77 -1.34
N GLU A 217 14.45 1.54 -0.62
CA GLU A 217 15.53 2.34 -1.22
C GLU A 217 16.49 1.49 -2.07
N ALA A 218 16.74 0.24 -1.64
CA ALA A 218 17.59 -0.70 -2.37
C ALA A 218 16.95 -1.13 -3.70
N MET A 219 15.64 -1.38 -3.71
CA MET A 219 14.89 -1.69 -4.94
C MET A 219 14.94 -0.51 -5.91
N ILE A 220 14.71 0.70 -5.42
CA ILE A 220 14.72 1.92 -6.23
C ILE A 220 16.09 2.11 -6.88
N LYS A 221 17.19 2.01 -6.13
CA LYS A 221 18.56 2.10 -6.67
C LYS A 221 18.86 1.02 -7.71
N LYS A 222 18.35 -0.20 -7.51
CA LYS A 222 18.48 -1.27 -8.52
C LYS A 222 17.72 -0.95 -9.80
N ALA A 223 16.50 -0.39 -9.68
CA ALA A 223 15.68 0.00 -10.82
C ALA A 223 16.31 1.15 -11.62
N GLU A 224 16.82 2.17 -10.94
CA GLU A 224 17.55 3.28 -11.56
C GLU A 224 18.81 2.82 -12.31
N ALA A 225 19.47 1.79 -11.78
CA ALA A 225 20.63 1.17 -12.43
C ALA A 225 20.26 0.16 -13.54
N GLY A 226 18.96 -0.03 -13.84
CA GLY A 226 18.46 -1.01 -14.82
C GLY A 226 18.70 -2.47 -14.41
N ARG A 227 18.89 -2.75 -13.12
CA ARG A 227 19.24 -4.09 -12.57
C ARG A 227 18.12 -4.75 -11.77
N LEU A 228 16.91 -4.21 -11.82
CA LEU A 228 15.72 -4.83 -11.24
C LEU A 228 15.08 -5.75 -12.29
N ASN A 229 14.99 -7.06 -11.99
CA ASN A 229 14.44 -8.10 -12.88
C ASN A 229 12.99 -8.44 -12.52
#